data_e29065525927653c3e784b9bd1670bb0
#
_entry.id   e29065525927653c3e784b9bd1670bb0
#
_cell.length_a   1.000
_cell.length_b   1.000
_cell.length_c   1.000
_cell.angle_alpha   90.00
_cell.angle_beta   90.00
_cell.angle_gamma   90.00
#
_symmetry.space_group_name_H-M   'P 1'
#
loop_
_entity.id
_entity.type
_entity.pdbx_description
1 polymer ?
#
loop_
_entity_poly.entity_id
_entity_poly.type
_entity_poly.pdbx_seq_one_letter_code
_entity_poly.pdbx_strand_id
1 'polypeptide(L)'
;MGPRGDVILEADWVIGEFMKTLEQEGILENTLIVFSSDNGPVLNDGYYDDAVEKIGNHDPKGGLRGGKYSIFEAGTRVPFITYWKGKIKP
;
A
#
# COMPACT_ATOMS: atom_id res chain seq x y z
N MET A 1 12.45 -10.09 2.20
CA MET A 1 12.23 -8.63 2.06
C MET A 1 12.42 -7.94 3.39
N GLY A 2 12.54 -8.22 4.45
CA GLY A 2 12.60 -7.54 5.73
C GLY A 2 11.21 -7.15 6.25
N PRO A 3 11.10 -6.75 7.54
CA PRO A 3 9.83 -6.51 8.22
C PRO A 3 8.89 -5.57 7.47
N ARG A 4 9.41 -4.57 6.78
CA ARG A 4 8.60 -3.64 5.99
C ARG A 4 7.90 -4.33 4.81
N GLY A 5 8.61 -5.21 4.11
CA GLY A 5 8.01 -6.01 3.04
C GLY A 5 6.97 -6.99 3.56
N ASP A 6 7.19 -7.54 4.74
CA ASP A 6 6.25 -8.47 5.39
C ASP A 6 4.95 -7.76 5.76
N VAL A 7 5.00 -6.52 6.27
CA VAL A 7 3.81 -5.70 6.57
C VAL A 7 3.04 -5.34 5.30
N ILE A 8 3.72 -5.12 4.16
CA ILE A 8 3.03 -4.89 2.88
C ILE A 8 2.28 -6.13 2.43
N LEU A 9 2.88 -7.33 2.59
CA LEU A 9 2.19 -8.59 2.29
C LEU A 9 0.99 -8.83 3.23
N GLU A 10 1.11 -8.44 4.49
CA GLU A 10 -0.01 -8.49 5.44
C GLU A 10 -1.15 -7.55 5.01
N ALA A 11 -0.82 -6.33 4.56
CA ALA A 11 -1.82 -5.39 4.04
C ALA A 11 -2.53 -5.95 2.81
N ASP A 12 -1.81 -6.57 1.89
CA ASP A 12 -2.39 -7.23 0.71
C ASP A 12 -3.33 -8.38 1.11
N TRP A 13 -2.92 -9.21 2.06
CA TRP A 13 -3.75 -10.26 2.62
C TRP A 13 -5.03 -9.72 3.26
N VAL A 14 -4.94 -8.66 4.06
CA VAL A 14 -6.09 -8.01 4.72
C VAL A 14 -7.11 -7.53 3.68
N ILE A 15 -6.66 -6.92 2.59
CA ILE A 15 -7.56 -6.51 1.50
C ILE A 15 -8.25 -7.74 0.87
N GLY A 16 -7.53 -8.83 0.68
CA GLY A 16 -8.08 -10.08 0.19
C GLY A 16 -9.19 -10.64 1.09
N GLU A 17 -8.98 -10.66 2.40
CA GLU A 17 -9.98 -11.10 3.37
C GLU A 17 -11.20 -10.17 3.42
N PHE A 18 -10.96 -8.86 3.31
CA PHE A 18 -12.04 -7.88 3.22
C PHE A 18 -12.91 -8.12 1.99
N MET A 19 -12.30 -8.34 0.82
CA MET A 19 -13.04 -8.64 -0.42
C MET A 19 -13.85 -9.93 -0.32
N LYS A 20 -13.28 -10.99 0.29
CA LYS A 20 -14.01 -12.24 0.53
C LYS A 20 -15.23 -12.01 1.43
N THR A 21 -15.10 -11.20 2.46
CA THR A 21 -16.22 -10.88 3.36
C THR A 21 -17.33 -10.16 2.60
N LEU A 22 -17.00 -9.15 1.77
CA LEU A 22 -17.99 -8.46 0.95
C LEU A 22 -18.69 -9.40 -0.04
N GLU A 23 -17.99 -10.39 -0.57
CA GLU A 23 -18.58 -11.39 -1.46
C GLU A 23 -19.50 -12.34 -0.70
N GLN A 24 -19.11 -12.82 0.47
CA GLN A 24 -19.93 -13.68 1.34
C GLN A 24 -21.22 -12.99 1.78
N GLU A 25 -21.14 -11.69 2.08
CA GLU A 25 -22.29 -10.87 2.43
C GLU A 25 -23.15 -10.47 1.22
N GLY A 26 -22.72 -10.81 0.01
CA GLY A 26 -23.46 -10.52 -1.24
C GLY A 26 -23.51 -9.05 -1.64
N ILE A 27 -22.59 -8.22 -1.13
CA ILE A 27 -22.57 -6.77 -1.37
C ILE A 27 -21.39 -6.31 -2.25
N LEU A 28 -20.47 -7.21 -2.61
CA LEU A 28 -19.28 -6.86 -3.39
C LEU A 28 -19.60 -6.18 -4.73
N GLU A 29 -20.68 -6.60 -5.43
CA GLU A 29 -21.09 -6.03 -6.71
C GLU A 29 -21.63 -4.61 -6.58
N ASN A 30 -22.07 -4.22 -5.38
CA ASN A 30 -22.56 -2.88 -5.08
C ASN A 30 -21.57 -2.05 -4.26
N THR A 31 -20.30 -2.48 -4.20
CA THR A 31 -19.25 -1.83 -3.43
C THR A 31 -18.13 -1.37 -4.35
N LEU A 32 -17.82 -0.08 -4.32
CA LEU A 32 -16.59 0.47 -4.89
C LEU A 32 -15.48 0.38 -3.84
N ILE A 33 -14.43 -0.34 -4.15
CA ILE A 33 -13.21 -0.42 -3.33
C ILE A 33 -12.18 0.55 -3.91
N VAL A 34 -11.62 1.38 -3.05
CA VAL A 34 -10.51 2.28 -3.38
C VAL A 34 -9.37 2.01 -2.40
N PHE A 35 -8.24 1.63 -2.93
CA PHE A 35 -7.00 1.45 -2.16
C PHE A 35 -6.00 2.52 -2.56
N SER A 36 -5.50 3.25 -1.58
CA SER A 36 -4.51 4.30 -1.81
C SER A 36 -3.64 4.50 -0.58
N SER A 37 -2.59 5.30 -0.70
CA SER A 37 -1.80 5.82 0.40
C SER A 37 -1.94 7.34 0.47
N ASP A 38 -1.74 7.91 1.65
CA ASP A 38 -1.78 9.36 1.88
C ASP A 38 -0.51 10.07 1.38
N ASN A 39 0.63 9.38 1.43
CA ASN A 39 1.94 9.90 0.99
C ASN A 39 2.90 8.76 0.66
N GLY A 40 4.01 9.12 0.07
CA GLY A 40 5.11 8.20 -0.19
C GLY A 40 5.81 7.70 1.07
N PRO A 41 6.74 6.75 0.94
CA PRO A 41 7.36 6.07 2.08
C PRO A 41 8.26 7.00 2.89
N VAL A 42 8.36 6.71 4.18
CA VAL A 42 9.37 7.25 5.10
C VAL A 42 10.15 6.09 5.73
N LEU A 43 11.45 6.24 5.83
CA LEU A 43 12.32 5.26 6.47
C LEU A 43 12.87 5.77 7.80
N ASN A 44 13.10 7.07 7.90
CA ASN A 44 13.58 7.71 9.12
C ASN A 44 12.68 8.90 9.43
N ASP A 45 11.77 8.72 10.37
CA ASP A 45 10.86 9.72 10.89
C ASP A 45 11.20 10.17 12.31
N GLY A 46 12.37 9.72 12.81
CA GLY A 46 12.86 10.03 14.15
C GLY A 46 12.51 8.97 15.21
N TYR A 47 11.78 7.93 14.85
CA TYR A 47 11.51 6.80 15.75
C TYR A 47 12.58 5.70 15.63
N TYR A 48 12.89 5.05 16.77
CA TYR A 48 13.76 3.88 16.82
C TYR A 48 12.95 2.61 16.53
N ASP A 49 12.76 2.32 15.26
CA ASP A 49 12.00 1.15 14.79
C ASP A 49 12.84 0.22 13.89
N ASP A 50 14.12 0.50 13.75
CA ASP A 50 15.06 -0.20 12.88
C ASP A 50 14.62 -0.24 11.39
N ALA A 51 13.77 0.68 10.96
CA ALA A 51 13.19 0.67 9.61
C ALA A 51 14.25 0.79 8.51
N VAL A 52 15.34 1.50 8.78
CA VAL A 52 16.48 1.63 7.87
C VAL A 52 17.36 0.39 7.92
N GLU A 53 17.71 -0.06 9.12
CA GLU A 53 18.64 -1.16 9.37
C GLU A 53 18.08 -2.51 8.91
N LYS A 54 16.78 -2.71 9.06
CA LYS A 54 16.09 -3.96 8.73
C LYS A 54 15.35 -3.95 7.39
N ILE A 55 15.61 -2.95 6.53
CA ILE A 55 14.92 -2.84 5.23
C ILE A 55 15.22 -4.01 4.28
N GLY A 56 16.39 -4.64 4.45
CA GLY A 56 16.85 -5.73 3.58
C GLY A 56 17.03 -5.25 2.13
N ASN A 57 16.56 -6.05 1.18
CA ASN A 57 16.60 -5.72 -0.26
C ASN A 57 15.33 -5.00 -0.75
N HIS A 58 14.48 -4.55 0.16
CA HIS A 58 13.26 -3.85 -0.22
C HIS A 58 13.57 -2.40 -0.59
N ASP A 59 13.18 -1.97 -1.79
CA ASP A 59 13.17 -0.56 -2.19
C ASP A 59 11.74 0.01 -2.12
N PRO A 60 11.38 0.68 -1.03
CA PRO A 60 10.01 1.19 -0.85
C PRO A 60 9.66 2.34 -1.79
N LYS A 61 10.64 2.90 -2.48
CA LYS A 61 10.46 4.03 -3.42
C LYS A 61 10.42 3.58 -4.88
N GLY A 62 10.78 2.33 -5.17
CA GLY A 62 10.83 1.83 -6.55
C GLY A 62 11.78 2.62 -7.46
N GLY A 63 12.92 3.08 -6.93
CA GLY A 63 13.88 3.92 -7.65
C GLY A 63 13.49 5.39 -7.80
N LEU A 64 12.33 5.82 -7.29
CA LEU A 64 11.90 7.22 -7.36
C LEU A 64 12.64 8.11 -6.36
N ARG A 65 12.83 9.38 -6.72
CA ARG A 65 13.50 10.37 -5.87
C ARG A 65 12.56 10.87 -4.77
N GLY A 66 13.11 11.07 -3.58
CA GLY A 66 12.40 11.66 -2.44
C GLY A 66 11.76 10.61 -1.54
N GLY A 67 10.64 10.96 -0.95
CA GLY A 67 9.86 10.19 0.01
C GLY A 67 8.87 11.11 0.71
N LYS A 68 8.21 10.65 1.78
CA LYS A 68 7.34 11.49 2.62
C LYS A 68 8.03 12.83 2.94
N TYR A 69 7.28 13.91 3.01
CA TYR A 69 7.72 15.30 3.21
C TYR A 69 8.41 15.96 2.00
N SER A 70 8.53 15.29 0.85
CA SER A 70 9.10 15.88 -0.34
C SER A 70 8.08 16.05 -1.46
N ILE A 71 8.32 17.07 -2.32
CA ILE A 71 7.52 17.29 -3.53
C ILE A 71 7.92 16.37 -4.69
N PHE A 72 8.97 15.57 -4.52
CA PHE A 72 9.44 14.64 -5.55
C PHE A 72 8.50 13.43 -5.68
N GLU A 73 8.63 12.72 -6.80
CA GLU A 73 7.78 11.58 -7.19
C GLU A 73 7.58 10.56 -6.06
N ALA A 74 8.64 10.17 -5.35
CA ALA A 74 8.51 9.21 -4.26
C ALA A 74 7.72 9.74 -3.05
N GLY A 75 7.50 11.04 -2.94
CA GLY A 75 6.68 11.64 -1.88
C GLY A 75 5.19 11.71 -2.21
N THR A 76 4.86 11.80 -3.50
CA THR A 76 3.51 12.14 -3.98
C THR A 76 2.90 11.09 -4.89
N ARG A 77 3.71 10.30 -5.59
CA ARG A 77 3.27 9.23 -6.47
C ARG A 77 2.97 7.96 -5.66
N VAL A 78 1.75 7.90 -5.15
CA VAL A 78 1.25 6.78 -4.34
C VAL A 78 0.43 5.81 -5.18
N PRO A 79 0.27 4.55 -4.76
CA PRO A 79 -0.65 3.65 -5.41
C PRO A 79 -2.08 4.20 -5.33
N PHE A 80 -2.83 4.05 -6.41
CA PHE A 80 -4.24 4.35 -6.46
C PHE A 80 -4.93 3.25 -7.26
N ILE A 81 -5.60 2.35 -6.56
CA ILE A 81 -6.23 1.16 -7.15
C ILE A 81 -7.73 1.25 -6.89
N THR A 82 -8.52 1.07 -7.94
CA THR A 82 -9.98 1.01 -7.85
C THR A 82 -10.48 -0.33 -8.34
N TYR A 83 -11.42 -0.88 -7.60
CA TYR A 83 -12.10 -2.11 -7.98
C TYR A 83 -13.60 -1.98 -7.76
N TRP A 84 -14.39 -2.33 -8.78
CA TRP A 84 -15.83 -2.45 -8.68
C TRP A 84 -16.27 -3.61 -9.58
N LYS A 85 -16.68 -4.70 -8.95
CA LYS A 85 -17.02 -5.94 -9.66
C LYS A 85 -18.08 -5.71 -10.75
N GLY A 86 -17.71 -6.04 -12.00
CA GLY A 86 -18.59 -5.89 -13.16
C GLY A 86 -18.82 -4.45 -13.66
N LYS A 87 -18.20 -3.44 -13.03
CA LYS A 87 -18.34 -2.02 -13.43
C LYS A 87 -17.04 -1.43 -13.96
N ILE A 88 -15.92 -1.68 -13.28
CA ILE A 88 -14.60 -1.24 -13.71
C ILE A 88 -13.88 -2.43 -14.35
N LYS A 89 -13.35 -2.24 -15.56
CA LYS A 89 -12.53 -3.26 -16.22
C LYS A 89 -11.10 -3.19 -15.68
N PRO A 90 -10.40 -4.34 -15.57
CA PRO A 90 -8.98 -4.38 -15.23
C PRO A 90 -8.12 -3.64 -16.24
#